data_66e4433501fee390375bfe6d7441fb46
#
_entry.id   66e4433501fee390375bfe6d7441fb46
#
_cell.length_a   1.000
_cell.length_b   1.000
_cell.length_c   1.000
_cell.angle_alpha   90.00
_cell.angle_beta   90.00
_cell.angle_gamma   90.00
#
_symmetry.space_group_name_H-M   'P 1'
#
loop_
_entity.id
_entity.type
_entity.pdbx_description
1 polymer ?
#
loop_
_entity_poly.entity_id
_entity_poly.type
_entity_poly.pdbx_seq_one_letter_code
_entity_poly.pdbx_strand_id
1 'polypeptide(L)'
;MHLALNFKQKPYIGFVLIPDKNQLWITDGKKTWCEKRDGTKYKPNLLNNKNLQEMTLVTSKNHGNEILRNLIQKINFCKVQIMGSIGCKIASIVHGESDIYICLSLPGKSAPKDWDFAAPESILKSAGGAITNLDNQELSYGKSSFQQGGIIVATNDKKNHPSVCVEIKKIIQ
;
A
#
# COMPACT_ATOMS: atom_id res chain seq x y z
N MET A 1 9.77 -8.57 -7.36
CA MET A 1 8.91 -9.67 -7.86
C MET A 1 7.80 -9.92 -6.87
N HIS A 2 6.57 -10.13 -7.35
CA HIS A 2 5.40 -10.43 -6.53
C HIS A 2 4.85 -11.81 -6.88
N LEU A 3 4.41 -12.56 -5.86
CA LEU A 3 3.68 -13.81 -6.00
C LEU A 3 2.58 -13.83 -4.95
N ALA A 4 1.35 -14.14 -5.34
CA ALA A 4 0.22 -14.24 -4.42
C ALA A 4 -0.64 -15.47 -4.70
N LEU A 5 -1.17 -16.04 -3.64
CA LEU A 5 -2.27 -17.00 -3.69
C LEU A 5 -3.55 -16.28 -3.27
N ASN A 6 -4.51 -16.24 -4.19
CA ASN A 6 -5.84 -15.70 -3.89
C ASN A 6 -6.79 -16.85 -3.53
N PHE A 7 -7.55 -16.67 -2.47
CA PHE A 7 -8.61 -17.57 -2.07
C PHE A 7 -9.94 -16.83 -2.02
N LYS A 8 -10.97 -17.33 -2.72
CA LYS A 8 -12.28 -16.66 -2.84
C LYS A 8 -12.15 -15.18 -3.27
N GLN A 9 -11.36 -14.92 -4.31
CA GLN A 9 -11.09 -13.58 -4.86
C GLN A 9 -10.45 -12.58 -3.89
N LYS A 10 -9.82 -13.07 -2.81
CA LYS A 10 -9.07 -12.25 -1.84
C LYS A 10 -7.63 -12.75 -1.74
N PRO A 11 -6.64 -11.87 -1.71
CA PRO A 11 -5.26 -12.26 -1.47
C PRO A 11 -5.12 -12.85 -0.06
N TYR A 12 -4.48 -14.02 0.02
CA TYR A 12 -4.30 -14.74 1.27
C TYR A 12 -2.83 -14.96 1.62
N ILE A 13 -2.06 -15.57 0.73
CA ILE A 13 -0.61 -15.73 0.87
C ILE A 13 0.07 -14.77 -0.10
N GLY A 14 1.17 -14.15 0.33
CA GLY A 14 1.90 -13.22 -0.51
C GLY A 14 3.40 -13.23 -0.26
N PHE A 15 4.14 -13.03 -1.36
CA PHE A 15 5.59 -12.89 -1.39
C PHE A 15 5.95 -11.64 -2.17
N VAL A 16 6.77 -10.77 -1.58
CA VAL A 16 7.36 -9.59 -2.24
C VAL A 16 8.87 -9.65 -2.09
N LEU A 17 9.56 -9.98 -3.17
CA LEU A 17 11.02 -9.98 -3.22
C LEU A 17 11.54 -8.62 -3.70
N ILE A 18 12.45 -8.03 -2.94
CA ILE A 18 13.17 -6.79 -3.21
C ILE A 18 14.67 -7.10 -3.26
N PRO A 19 15.21 -7.46 -4.43
CA PRO A 19 16.58 -7.99 -4.55
C PRO A 19 17.68 -7.02 -4.10
N ASP A 20 17.53 -5.73 -4.43
CA ASP A 20 18.47 -4.66 -4.09
C ASP A 20 18.58 -4.39 -2.59
N LYS A 21 17.53 -4.73 -1.83
CA LYS A 21 17.53 -4.65 -0.35
C LYS A 21 17.80 -6.00 0.32
N ASN A 22 17.99 -7.09 -0.43
CA ASN A 22 18.06 -8.46 0.08
C ASN A 22 16.87 -8.82 0.98
N GLN A 23 15.67 -8.39 0.65
CA GLN A 23 14.46 -8.57 1.44
C GLN A 23 13.45 -9.44 0.70
N LEU A 24 12.92 -10.44 1.39
CA LEU A 24 11.76 -11.23 0.98
C LEU A 24 10.68 -11.08 2.06
N TRP A 25 9.68 -10.26 1.78
CA TRP A 25 8.50 -10.14 2.63
C TRP A 25 7.52 -11.26 2.32
N ILE A 26 7.03 -11.92 3.35
CA ILE A 26 6.21 -13.14 3.28
C ILE A 26 5.02 -12.99 4.21
N THR A 27 3.86 -13.50 3.79
CA THR A 27 2.75 -13.78 4.69
C THR A 27 2.17 -15.17 4.41
N ASP A 28 1.83 -15.88 5.49
CA ASP A 28 1.08 -17.15 5.48
C ASP A 28 -0.45 -16.94 5.58
N GLY A 29 -0.89 -15.69 5.49
CA GLY A 29 -2.28 -15.27 5.68
C GLY A 29 -2.65 -14.92 7.12
N LYS A 30 -1.79 -15.19 8.09
CA LYS A 30 -1.98 -14.87 9.52
C LYS A 30 -0.89 -13.97 10.07
N LYS A 31 0.34 -14.19 9.65
CA LYS A 31 1.54 -13.47 10.11
C LYS A 31 2.32 -12.98 8.91
N THR A 32 3.00 -11.86 9.10
CA THR A 32 3.95 -11.30 8.13
C THR A 32 5.34 -11.25 8.75
N TRP A 33 6.35 -11.55 7.93
CA TRP A 33 7.77 -11.40 8.29
C TRP A 33 8.60 -11.10 7.05
N CYS A 34 9.80 -10.62 7.25
CA CYS A 34 10.80 -10.46 6.21
C CYS A 34 11.96 -11.42 6.45
N GLU A 35 12.44 -12.07 5.40
CA GLU A 35 13.66 -12.86 5.42
C GLU A 35 14.73 -12.19 4.54
N LYS A 36 15.96 -12.15 5.03
CA LYS A 36 17.13 -11.79 4.23
C LYS A 36 17.84 -13.03 3.69
N ARG A 37 18.69 -12.82 2.69
CA ARG A 37 19.48 -13.90 2.07
C ARG A 37 20.39 -14.64 3.07
N ASP A 38 20.84 -13.96 4.13
CA ASP A 38 21.65 -14.53 5.21
C ASP A 38 20.85 -15.31 6.26
N GLY A 39 19.53 -15.45 6.07
CA GLY A 39 18.63 -16.11 7.00
C GLY A 39 18.09 -15.21 8.12
N THR A 40 18.54 -13.97 8.23
CA THR A 40 18.01 -13.02 9.21
C THR A 40 16.53 -12.75 8.96
N LYS A 41 15.72 -12.77 10.05
CA LYS A 41 14.29 -12.52 10.01
C LYS A 41 13.90 -11.26 10.78
N TYR A 42 12.97 -10.49 10.20
CA TYR A 42 12.40 -9.29 10.82
C TYR A 42 10.89 -9.45 10.95
N LYS A 43 10.34 -8.85 12.01
CA LYS A 43 8.90 -8.66 12.16
C LYS A 43 8.48 -7.31 11.56
N PRO A 44 7.21 -7.14 11.17
CA PRO A 44 6.65 -5.84 10.84
C PRO A 44 6.88 -4.83 11.96
N ASN A 45 7.15 -3.58 11.59
CA ASN A 45 7.30 -2.46 12.52
C ASN A 45 6.30 -1.36 12.14
N LEU A 46 5.03 -1.59 12.42
CA LEU A 46 3.97 -0.61 12.17
C LEU A 46 3.88 0.38 13.33
N LEU A 47 4.06 1.65 13.02
CA LEU A 47 3.89 2.76 13.97
C LEU A 47 2.46 3.29 13.85
N ASN A 48 1.69 3.24 14.94
CA ASN A 48 0.28 3.58 14.99
C ASN A 48 0.05 4.99 15.56
N ASN A 49 -1.17 5.52 15.38
CA ASN A 49 -1.69 6.77 15.97
C ASN A 49 -1.01 8.06 15.50
N LYS A 50 -0.76 8.20 14.19
CA LYS A 50 -0.35 9.45 13.58
C LYS A 50 -1.54 10.15 12.91
N ASN A 51 -1.61 11.48 13.07
CA ASN A 51 -2.46 12.31 12.22
C ASN A 51 -1.90 12.35 10.79
N LEU A 52 -2.73 12.70 9.82
CA LEU A 52 -2.37 12.67 8.40
C LEU A 52 -1.12 13.53 8.09
N GLN A 53 -1.01 14.70 8.73
CA GLN A 53 0.13 15.63 8.60
C GLN A 53 1.44 15.10 9.19
N GLU A 54 1.36 14.18 10.16
CA GLU A 54 2.52 13.56 10.80
C GLU A 54 3.04 12.33 10.03
N MET A 55 2.25 11.87 9.03
CA MET A 55 2.58 10.69 8.25
C MET A 55 3.68 10.96 7.21
N THR A 56 4.49 9.95 6.97
CA THR A 56 5.36 9.86 5.81
C THR A 56 4.61 9.20 4.66
N LEU A 57 4.32 9.97 3.61
CA LEU A 57 3.73 9.46 2.37
C LEU A 57 4.81 8.79 1.52
N VAL A 58 4.55 7.57 1.06
CA VAL A 58 5.30 6.98 -0.05
C VAL A 58 4.44 6.99 -1.32
N THR A 59 5.03 7.38 -2.46
CA THR A 59 4.28 7.55 -3.70
C THR A 59 5.12 7.25 -4.94
N SER A 60 4.51 7.26 -6.12
CA SER A 60 5.19 6.94 -7.38
C SER A 60 5.95 8.13 -7.94
N LYS A 61 7.01 7.86 -8.72
CA LYS A 61 7.82 8.89 -9.40
C LYS A 61 7.00 9.73 -10.40
N ASN A 62 6.01 9.12 -11.03
CA ASN A 62 5.18 9.78 -12.06
C ASN A 62 3.92 10.39 -11.43
N HIS A 63 4.08 11.55 -10.77
CA HIS A 63 2.96 12.34 -10.22
C HIS A 63 2.31 13.24 -11.27
N GLY A 64 2.14 12.77 -12.50
CA GLY A 64 1.52 13.56 -13.57
C GLY A 64 0.06 13.95 -13.32
N ASN A 65 -0.49 13.61 -12.15
CA ASN A 65 -1.87 13.89 -11.79
C ASN A 65 -1.95 15.11 -10.86
N GLU A 66 -2.58 16.15 -11.34
CA GLU A 66 -2.80 17.40 -10.61
C GLU A 66 -3.57 17.19 -9.30
N ILE A 67 -4.56 16.28 -9.29
CA ILE A 67 -5.35 15.96 -8.10
C ILE A 67 -4.44 15.43 -6.98
N LEU A 68 -3.53 14.51 -7.29
CA LEU A 68 -2.61 13.96 -6.29
C LEU A 68 -1.60 15.01 -5.82
N ARG A 69 -1.10 15.87 -6.70
CA ARG A 69 -0.22 16.99 -6.32
C ARG A 69 -0.92 17.96 -5.39
N ASN A 70 -2.15 18.37 -5.72
CA ASN A 70 -2.96 19.27 -4.89
C ASN A 70 -3.27 18.64 -3.54
N LEU A 71 -3.58 17.34 -3.50
CA LEU A 71 -3.80 16.59 -2.27
C LEU A 71 -2.55 16.62 -1.38
N ILE A 72 -1.38 16.31 -1.93
CA ILE A 72 -0.11 16.32 -1.19
C ILE A 72 0.17 17.71 -0.61
N GLN A 73 -0.04 18.77 -1.39
CA GLN A 73 0.16 20.15 -0.94
C GLN A 73 -0.82 20.54 0.18
N LYS A 74 -2.11 20.20 0.03
CA LYS A 74 -3.15 20.54 1.03
C LYS A 74 -2.96 19.78 2.35
N ILE A 75 -2.56 18.52 2.31
CA ILE A 75 -2.31 17.72 3.52
C ILE A 75 -1.04 18.16 4.22
N ASN A 76 0.00 18.53 3.46
CA ASN A 76 1.31 18.90 3.99
C ASN A 76 1.92 17.79 4.87
N PHE A 77 2.10 16.60 4.29
CA PHE A 77 2.71 15.45 4.95
C PHE A 77 4.05 15.78 5.58
N CYS A 78 4.38 15.15 6.72
CA CYS A 78 5.68 15.31 7.38
C CYS A 78 6.84 15.01 6.43
N LYS A 79 6.70 14.01 5.57
CA LYS A 79 7.69 13.62 4.55
C LYS A 79 7.00 12.97 3.36
N VAL A 80 7.56 13.22 2.17
CA VAL A 80 7.16 12.53 0.94
C VAL A 80 8.35 11.76 0.39
N GLN A 81 8.18 10.44 0.23
CA GLN A 81 9.17 9.54 -0.36
C GLN A 81 8.70 9.07 -1.72
N ILE A 82 9.63 8.97 -2.68
CA ILE A 82 9.35 8.50 -4.03
C ILE A 82 9.97 7.11 -4.21
N MET A 83 9.13 6.13 -4.56
CA MET A 83 9.57 4.77 -4.84
C MET A 83 8.94 4.24 -6.13
N GLY A 84 9.59 3.25 -6.76
CA GLY A 84 9.09 2.52 -7.92
C GLY A 84 7.93 1.59 -7.56
N SER A 85 8.11 0.30 -7.65
CA SER A 85 7.14 -0.79 -7.44
C SER A 85 6.15 -0.59 -6.26
N ILE A 86 4.91 -1.03 -6.42
CA ILE A 86 3.90 -1.06 -5.34
C ILE A 86 4.41 -1.96 -4.19
N GLY A 87 5.03 -3.09 -4.51
CA GLY A 87 5.61 -3.96 -3.48
C GLY A 87 6.66 -3.28 -2.63
N CYS A 88 7.55 -2.45 -3.23
CA CYS A 88 8.53 -1.67 -2.47
C CYS A 88 7.87 -0.65 -1.55
N LYS A 89 6.81 0.02 -2.02
CA LYS A 89 6.06 1.00 -1.22
C LYS A 89 5.38 0.36 -0.02
N ILE A 90 4.69 -0.76 -0.24
CA ILE A 90 4.03 -1.48 0.84
C ILE A 90 5.05 -2.10 1.81
N ALA A 91 6.16 -2.64 1.30
CA ALA A 91 7.26 -3.11 2.14
C ALA A 91 7.84 -1.99 3.02
N SER A 92 7.98 -0.75 2.51
CA SER A 92 8.43 0.39 3.31
C SER A 92 7.44 0.75 4.43
N ILE A 93 6.13 0.60 4.19
CA ILE A 93 5.10 0.77 5.23
C ILE A 93 5.24 -0.32 6.29
N VAL A 94 5.33 -1.58 5.87
CA VAL A 94 5.43 -2.73 6.81
C VAL A 94 6.74 -2.70 7.61
N HIS A 95 7.80 -2.14 7.03
CA HIS A 95 9.09 -1.96 7.70
C HIS A 95 9.11 -0.76 8.66
N GLY A 96 8.14 0.16 8.57
CA GLY A 96 8.06 1.39 9.39
C GLY A 96 8.83 2.58 8.82
N GLU A 97 9.27 2.52 7.56
CA GLU A 97 9.94 3.63 6.85
C GLU A 97 8.94 4.67 6.34
N SER A 98 7.69 4.25 6.11
CA SER A 98 6.57 5.07 5.63
C SER A 98 5.29 4.71 6.36
N ASP A 99 4.29 5.58 6.33
CA ASP A 99 3.03 5.38 7.04
C ASP A 99 1.85 5.17 6.08
N ILE A 100 1.88 5.81 4.93
CA ILE A 100 0.76 5.85 3.98
C ILE A 100 1.24 5.78 2.54
N TYR A 101 0.48 5.07 1.70
CA TYR A 101 0.60 5.08 0.24
C TYR A 101 -0.73 5.50 -0.37
N ILE A 102 -0.70 6.41 -1.34
CA ILE A 102 -1.86 6.85 -2.12
C ILE A 102 -1.56 6.62 -3.59
N CYS A 103 -2.43 5.86 -4.25
CA CYS A 103 -2.44 5.62 -5.68
C CYS A 103 -3.67 6.26 -6.30
N LEU A 104 -3.49 6.99 -7.40
CA LEU A 104 -4.59 7.56 -8.16
C LEU A 104 -4.49 7.12 -9.61
N SER A 105 -5.51 6.43 -10.09
CA SER A 105 -5.65 6.02 -11.49
C SER A 105 -6.93 6.60 -12.07
N LEU A 106 -6.80 7.45 -13.06
CA LEU A 106 -7.93 8.09 -13.72
C LEU A 106 -8.60 7.13 -14.73
N PRO A 107 -9.92 7.28 -14.97
CA PRO A 107 -10.60 6.57 -16.04
C PRO A 107 -9.90 6.78 -17.39
N GLY A 108 -9.81 5.72 -18.20
CA GLY A 108 -9.15 5.77 -19.52
C GLY A 108 -7.61 5.85 -19.50
N LYS A 109 -6.99 5.88 -18.32
CA LYS A 109 -5.53 5.81 -18.17
C LYS A 109 -5.09 4.42 -17.69
N SER A 110 -3.82 4.12 -17.88
CA SER A 110 -3.24 2.87 -17.34
C SER A 110 -3.40 2.84 -15.82
N ALA A 111 -3.99 1.77 -15.32
CA ALA A 111 -4.15 1.50 -13.90
C ALA A 111 -3.31 0.30 -13.49
N PRO A 112 -2.83 0.23 -12.24
CA PRO A 112 -2.23 -0.97 -11.69
C PRO A 112 -3.18 -2.16 -11.83
N LYS A 113 -2.60 -3.34 -11.88
CA LYS A 113 -3.34 -4.59 -12.06
C LYS A 113 -3.41 -5.37 -10.76
N ASP A 114 -4.25 -6.40 -10.74
CA ASP A 114 -4.40 -7.32 -9.61
C ASP A 114 -3.05 -7.85 -9.10
N TRP A 115 -2.16 -8.22 -10.01
CA TRP A 115 -0.82 -8.75 -9.65
C TRP A 115 0.14 -7.72 -9.07
N ASP A 116 -0.15 -6.40 -9.21
CA ASP A 116 0.62 -5.35 -8.55
C ASP A 116 0.24 -5.22 -7.07
N PHE A 117 -1.02 -5.53 -6.72
CA PHE A 117 -1.59 -5.35 -5.38
C PHE A 117 -1.73 -6.64 -4.57
N ALA A 118 -2.00 -7.79 -5.19
CA ALA A 118 -2.40 -9.00 -4.45
C ALA A 118 -1.39 -9.41 -3.36
N ALA A 119 -0.11 -9.55 -3.68
CA ALA A 119 0.90 -9.91 -2.68
C ALA A 119 1.14 -8.77 -1.66
N PRO A 120 1.34 -7.49 -2.09
CA PRO A 120 1.46 -6.38 -1.16
C PRO A 120 0.28 -6.23 -0.20
N GLU A 121 -0.96 -6.39 -0.68
CA GLU A 121 -2.15 -6.29 0.16
C GLU A 121 -2.18 -7.37 1.23
N SER A 122 -1.95 -8.64 0.86
CA SER A 122 -1.93 -9.74 1.83
C SER A 122 -0.89 -9.52 2.92
N ILE A 123 0.31 -9.05 2.56
CA ILE A 123 1.40 -8.72 3.48
C ILE A 123 1.00 -7.59 4.44
N LEU A 124 0.46 -6.48 3.91
CA LEU A 124 0.09 -5.33 4.72
C LEU A 124 -1.05 -5.65 5.70
N LYS A 125 -2.10 -6.33 5.22
CA LYS A 125 -3.25 -6.72 6.07
C LYS A 125 -2.83 -7.68 7.17
N SER A 126 -2.01 -8.68 6.88
CA SER A 126 -1.51 -9.63 7.88
C SER A 126 -0.54 -8.99 8.87
N ALA A 127 0.09 -7.87 8.50
CA ALA A 127 0.93 -7.09 9.39
C ALA A 127 0.11 -6.17 10.34
N GLY A 128 -1.17 -5.93 10.06
CA GLY A 128 -2.04 -5.05 10.87
C GLY A 128 -2.36 -3.71 10.23
N GLY A 129 -1.88 -3.45 9.01
CA GLY A 129 -2.27 -2.31 8.20
C GLY A 129 -3.55 -2.55 7.41
N ALA A 130 -3.92 -1.61 6.56
CA ALA A 130 -5.08 -1.69 5.68
C ALA A 130 -4.78 -1.14 4.28
N ILE A 131 -5.51 -1.67 3.29
CA ILE A 131 -5.54 -1.14 1.93
C ILE A 131 -6.96 -1.25 1.37
N THR A 132 -7.50 -0.14 0.88
CA THR A 132 -8.86 -0.04 0.36
C THR A 132 -8.93 1.00 -0.76
N ASN A 133 -10.10 1.10 -1.41
CA ASN A 133 -10.42 2.31 -2.15
C ASN A 133 -10.73 3.49 -1.18
N LEU A 134 -10.95 4.67 -1.71
CA LEU A 134 -11.23 5.86 -0.89
C LEU A 134 -12.56 5.79 -0.11
N ASP A 135 -13.49 4.94 -0.53
CA ASP A 135 -14.74 4.68 0.19
C ASP A 135 -14.60 3.61 1.29
N ASN A 136 -13.36 3.27 1.65
CA ASN A 136 -13.02 2.24 2.63
C ASN A 136 -13.55 0.83 2.26
N GLN A 137 -13.71 0.57 0.95
CA GLN A 137 -14.11 -0.75 0.45
C GLN A 137 -12.87 -1.55 0.05
N GLU A 138 -12.89 -2.85 0.34
CA GLU A 138 -11.82 -3.77 -0.05
C GLU A 138 -11.62 -3.82 -1.55
N LEU A 139 -10.38 -4.03 -1.99
CA LEU A 139 -10.09 -4.24 -3.40
C LEU A 139 -10.75 -5.54 -3.89
N SER A 140 -11.24 -5.51 -5.12
CA SER A 140 -11.90 -6.65 -5.77
C SER A 140 -11.00 -7.22 -6.85
N TYR A 141 -10.68 -8.49 -6.76
CA TYR A 141 -9.78 -9.21 -7.66
C TYR A 141 -10.51 -10.09 -8.67
N GLY A 142 -9.87 -10.39 -9.78
CA GLY A 142 -10.41 -11.29 -10.79
C GLY A 142 -11.45 -10.66 -11.73
N LYS A 143 -11.49 -9.33 -11.83
CA LYS A 143 -12.28 -8.64 -12.85
C LYS A 143 -11.72 -8.93 -14.24
N SER A 144 -12.54 -8.86 -15.29
CA SER A 144 -12.13 -9.12 -16.67
C SER A 144 -10.93 -8.29 -17.14
N SER A 145 -10.81 -7.04 -16.68
CA SER A 145 -9.69 -6.14 -16.98
C SER A 145 -8.48 -6.30 -16.06
N PHE A 146 -8.64 -6.98 -14.93
CA PHE A 146 -7.67 -7.06 -13.82
C PHE A 146 -7.22 -5.69 -13.29
N GLN A 147 -7.95 -4.62 -13.56
CA GLN A 147 -7.55 -3.26 -13.19
C GLN A 147 -8.00 -2.89 -11.78
N GLN A 148 -7.09 -2.27 -11.04
CA GLN A 148 -7.36 -1.61 -9.76
C GLN A 148 -7.32 -0.09 -10.01
N GLY A 149 -8.47 0.48 -10.34
CA GLY A 149 -8.62 1.90 -10.68
C GLY A 149 -9.13 2.75 -9.52
N GLY A 150 -9.22 4.07 -9.77
CA GLY A 150 -9.65 5.04 -8.79
C GLY A 150 -8.56 5.43 -7.80
N ILE A 151 -8.98 5.84 -6.60
CA ILE A 151 -8.06 6.20 -5.52
C ILE A 151 -7.96 5.02 -4.57
N ILE A 152 -6.73 4.53 -4.39
CA ILE A 152 -6.40 3.45 -3.44
C ILE A 152 -5.52 4.05 -2.36
N VAL A 153 -5.87 3.78 -1.11
CA VAL A 153 -5.14 4.20 0.08
C VAL A 153 -4.67 2.98 0.84
N ALA A 154 -3.40 2.97 1.23
CA ALA A 154 -2.83 1.97 2.12
C ALA A 154 -2.21 2.66 3.34
N THR A 155 -2.46 2.15 4.54
CA THR A 155 -1.93 2.72 5.79
C THR A 155 -1.35 1.63 6.69
N ASN A 156 -0.46 2.03 7.56
CA ASN A 156 0.17 1.17 8.57
C ASN A 156 -0.76 0.82 9.75
N ASP A 157 -1.90 1.49 9.90
CA ASP A 157 -2.85 1.29 11.01
C ASP A 157 -4.26 1.01 10.49
N LYS A 158 -4.70 -0.24 10.61
CA LYS A 158 -6.06 -0.67 10.24
C LYS A 158 -7.15 0.07 11.01
N LYS A 159 -6.90 0.47 12.26
CA LYS A 159 -7.92 1.13 13.10
C LYS A 159 -8.14 2.57 12.67
N ASN A 160 -7.07 3.28 12.33
CA ASN A 160 -7.12 4.67 11.89
C ASN A 160 -7.46 4.83 10.40
N HIS A 161 -7.29 3.77 9.60
CA HIS A 161 -7.47 3.79 8.16
C HIS A 161 -8.80 4.41 7.67
N PRO A 162 -9.99 4.07 8.25
CA PRO A 162 -11.24 4.68 7.82
C PRO A 162 -11.27 6.20 8.01
N SER A 163 -10.72 6.71 9.12
CA SER A 163 -10.63 8.15 9.40
C SER A 163 -9.74 8.85 8.39
N VAL A 164 -8.60 8.25 8.05
CA VAL A 164 -7.68 8.74 7.00
C VAL A 164 -8.39 8.82 5.64
N CYS A 165 -9.14 7.80 5.24
CA CYS A 165 -9.90 7.81 3.98
C CYS A 165 -10.94 8.95 3.95
N VAL A 166 -11.67 9.16 5.06
CA VAL A 166 -12.65 10.25 5.18
C VAL A 166 -11.97 11.62 5.07
N GLU A 167 -10.84 11.82 5.72
CA GLU A 167 -10.09 13.09 5.68
C GLU A 167 -9.58 13.37 4.26
N ILE A 168 -8.96 12.39 3.59
CA ILE A 168 -8.52 12.51 2.20
C ILE A 168 -9.70 12.84 1.28
N LYS A 169 -10.85 12.19 1.47
CA LYS A 169 -12.05 12.42 0.66
C LYS A 169 -12.56 13.86 0.76
N LYS A 170 -12.56 14.43 1.96
CA LYS A 170 -12.95 15.85 2.19
C LYS A 170 -12.03 16.84 1.49
N ILE A 171 -10.75 16.50 1.33
CA ILE A 171 -9.75 17.39 0.70
C ILE A 171 -9.86 17.38 -0.83
N ILE A 172 -10.33 16.26 -1.41
CA ILE A 172 -10.46 16.08 -2.86
C ILE A 172 -11.78 16.67 -3.39
N GLN A 173 -12.82 16.69 -2.57
CA GLN A 173 -14.11 17.32 -2.90
C GLN A 173 -14.01 18.85 -2.84
#